data_7bcb7afcbe3970d9547b0c111e9ac359
#
_entry.id   7bcb7afcbe3970d9547b0c111e9ac359
#
_cell.length_a   1.000
_cell.length_b   1.000
_cell.length_c   1.000
_cell.angle_alpha   90.00
_cell.angle_beta   90.00
_cell.angle_gamma   90.00
#
_symmetry.space_group_name_H-M   'P 1'
#
loop_
_entity.id
_entity.type
_entity.pdbx_description
1 polymer ?
#
loop_
_entity_poly.entity_id
_entity_poly.type
_entity_poly.pdbx_seq_one_letter_code
_entity_poly.pdbx_strand_id
1 'polypeptide(L)'
;MHVKKKFYYKPMLCRKVKTILVIMGICCFPMISWAQVFLSGRIVDKKTNEPVVGASVYIRKNQVGDNANDNGLYRIKLPQNGTYLVEVSFIGYKTIKQSVTVNRNTTKNFFLEESTEVLNEVVVKASSQQAEINHIRKSPMAVTVVDGAKLRGRSTGIEEVLTRTSGIKVRKSGGLGSSSKMSIHGLEGKRVAIYIDGFPLNSPDGSFDINDIPIDAIKYIEIYKGIVPAEYGSDGLGGAINVVTREDECDLVGFTQEFASFGTSKTLVSVKKMFEKPGIQIGGGFFHNKSDNNYKMTYPVFETNLPSSAYQEVIRNNDYYRSTMYNVGLTFTKFWFDKIELECAFYNNKKGIQALDFDSRFSHTHGTNIMPTLTLEKKNFLFKNLEFKSGLVTPIIHTHLVDTARTKRQWDGTITNTMGETDDNLLNYSDDKQFEIRHKLNLKYKLKQHTFNLNNQFTYSRYR
;
A
#
# COMPACT_ATOMS: atom_id res chain seq x y z
N MET A 1 33.78 -27.80 -68.06
CA MET A 1 34.00 -27.26 -66.71
C MET A 1 32.61 -27.26 -66.03
N HIS A 2 32.31 -28.32 -65.25
CA HIS A 2 30.99 -28.55 -64.66
C HIS A 2 30.96 -27.96 -63.23
N VAL A 3 30.10 -26.97 -62.98
CA VAL A 3 29.83 -26.47 -61.63
C VAL A 3 28.57 -27.17 -61.12
N LYS A 4 28.73 -28.07 -60.15
CA LYS A 4 27.66 -28.69 -59.41
C LYS A 4 27.14 -27.73 -58.33
N LYS A 5 25.89 -27.23 -58.46
CA LYS A 5 25.14 -26.58 -57.40
C LYS A 5 24.62 -27.60 -56.43
N LYS A 6 25.09 -27.58 -55.16
CA LYS A 6 24.50 -28.33 -54.05
C LYS A 6 23.34 -27.52 -53.46
N PHE A 7 22.12 -28.03 -53.57
CA PHE A 7 20.97 -27.54 -52.84
C PHE A 7 20.96 -28.11 -51.40
N TYR A 8 21.07 -27.25 -50.41
CA TYR A 8 20.82 -27.62 -49.00
C TYR A 8 19.34 -27.44 -48.70
N TYR A 9 18.60 -28.54 -48.56
CA TYR A 9 17.27 -28.56 -47.95
C TYR A 9 17.43 -28.45 -46.44
N LYS A 10 16.98 -27.35 -45.84
CA LYS A 10 16.82 -27.21 -44.38
C LYS A 10 15.42 -27.76 -44.03
N PRO A 11 15.28 -28.73 -43.11
CA PRO A 11 13.97 -29.24 -42.73
C PRO A 11 13.30 -28.25 -41.76
N MET A 12 12.49 -27.34 -42.29
CA MET A 12 11.69 -26.39 -41.51
C MET A 12 10.45 -27.05 -40.86
N LEU A 13 10.25 -28.36 -41.08
CA LEU A 13 9.07 -29.11 -40.62
C LEU A 13 9.17 -29.56 -39.15
N CYS A 14 10.39 -29.69 -38.59
CA CYS A 14 10.57 -30.26 -37.25
C CYS A 14 10.25 -29.27 -36.11
N ARG A 15 10.28 -27.97 -36.40
CA ARG A 15 10.03 -26.94 -35.37
C ARG A 15 8.54 -26.70 -35.09
N LYS A 16 7.70 -26.79 -36.14
CA LYS A 16 6.24 -26.66 -36.01
C LYS A 16 5.59 -27.87 -35.33
N VAL A 17 6.11 -29.08 -35.55
CA VAL A 17 5.62 -30.30 -34.89
C VAL A 17 5.93 -30.30 -33.39
N LYS A 18 7.12 -29.83 -32.98
CA LYS A 18 7.45 -29.70 -31.56
C LYS A 18 6.58 -28.66 -30.83
N THR A 19 6.24 -27.55 -31.48
CA THR A 19 5.36 -26.54 -30.93
C THR A 19 3.92 -27.02 -30.77
N ILE A 20 3.42 -27.80 -31.76
CA ILE A 20 2.09 -28.41 -31.69
C ILE A 20 2.01 -29.48 -30.59
N LEU A 21 3.05 -30.31 -30.41
CA LEU A 21 3.13 -31.30 -29.34
C LEU A 21 3.19 -30.66 -27.93
N VAL A 22 3.86 -29.50 -27.75
CA VAL A 22 3.88 -28.76 -26.50
C VAL A 22 2.52 -28.14 -26.22
N ILE A 23 1.84 -27.58 -27.23
CA ILE A 23 0.49 -27.00 -27.04
C ILE A 23 -0.53 -28.11 -26.74
N MET A 24 -0.42 -29.27 -27.40
CA MET A 24 -1.29 -30.44 -27.16
C MET A 24 -1.04 -31.06 -25.78
N GLY A 25 0.20 -31.02 -25.26
CA GLY A 25 0.53 -31.45 -23.91
C GLY A 25 -0.02 -30.50 -22.81
N ILE A 26 -0.14 -29.22 -23.11
CA ILE A 26 -0.74 -28.23 -22.19
C ILE A 26 -2.28 -28.36 -22.15
N CYS A 27 -2.90 -28.73 -23.25
CA CYS A 27 -4.36 -28.99 -23.32
C CYS A 27 -4.79 -30.29 -22.65
N CYS A 28 -3.88 -31.25 -22.40
CA CYS A 28 -4.16 -32.50 -21.70
C CYS A 28 -3.92 -32.45 -20.19
N PHE A 29 -3.73 -31.28 -19.58
CA PHE A 29 -3.80 -31.19 -18.13
C PHE A 29 -5.21 -31.60 -17.69
N PRO A 30 -5.37 -32.66 -16.89
CA PRO A 30 -6.67 -33.02 -16.36
C PRO A 30 -7.19 -31.83 -15.57
N MET A 31 -8.35 -31.30 -15.96
CA MET A 31 -9.11 -30.41 -15.10
C MET A 31 -9.38 -31.20 -13.84
N ILE A 32 -8.59 -30.97 -12.80
CA ILE A 32 -8.88 -31.48 -11.46
C ILE A 32 -10.17 -30.79 -11.06
N SER A 33 -11.28 -31.46 -11.32
CA SER A 33 -12.60 -31.06 -10.86
C SER A 33 -12.58 -31.20 -9.32
N TRP A 34 -12.39 -30.09 -8.65
CA TRP A 34 -12.50 -30.04 -7.20
C TRP A 34 -13.98 -30.22 -6.88
N ALA A 35 -14.34 -31.38 -6.36
CA ALA A 35 -15.68 -31.64 -5.89
C ALA A 35 -16.00 -30.67 -4.75
N GLN A 36 -16.80 -29.66 -5.07
CA GLN A 36 -17.23 -28.65 -4.10
C GLN A 36 -18.22 -29.30 -3.12
N VAL A 37 -18.01 -29.10 -1.86
CA VAL A 37 -18.80 -29.67 -0.79
C VAL A 37 -19.52 -28.56 -0.04
N PHE A 38 -20.76 -28.78 0.38
CA PHE A 38 -21.53 -27.81 1.11
C PHE A 38 -21.78 -28.29 2.55
N LEU A 39 -21.56 -27.38 3.49
CA LEU A 39 -22.08 -27.49 4.86
C LEU A 39 -23.28 -26.56 4.96
N SER A 40 -24.45 -27.11 5.26
CA SER A 40 -25.69 -26.34 5.42
C SER A 40 -26.41 -26.76 6.70
N GLY A 41 -27.40 -25.99 7.12
CA GLY A 41 -28.20 -26.32 8.31
C GLY A 41 -29.03 -25.14 8.75
N ARG A 42 -29.62 -25.29 9.93
CA ARG A 42 -30.46 -24.28 10.57
C ARG A 42 -29.91 -23.89 11.94
N ILE A 43 -29.99 -22.61 12.27
CA ILE A 43 -29.61 -22.05 13.56
C ILE A 43 -30.86 -21.60 14.25
N VAL A 44 -31.11 -22.15 15.43
CA VAL A 44 -32.30 -21.86 16.23
C VAL A 44 -31.93 -21.58 17.68
N ASP A 45 -32.76 -20.82 18.35
CA ASP A 45 -32.70 -20.66 19.78
C ASP A 45 -33.03 -21.99 20.49
N LYS A 46 -32.23 -22.36 21.48
CA LYS A 46 -32.36 -23.64 22.17
C LYS A 46 -33.62 -23.75 23.02
N LYS A 47 -34.19 -22.63 23.51
CA LYS A 47 -35.38 -22.60 24.39
C LYS A 47 -36.66 -22.45 23.59
N THR A 48 -36.67 -21.48 22.64
CA THR A 48 -37.89 -21.13 21.89
C THR A 48 -38.02 -21.90 20.58
N ASN A 49 -36.91 -22.50 20.08
CA ASN A 49 -36.83 -23.19 18.80
C ASN A 49 -37.09 -22.26 17.59
N GLU A 50 -37.09 -20.95 17.82
CA GLU A 50 -37.22 -19.93 16.77
C GLU A 50 -35.91 -19.73 15.99
N PRO A 51 -35.97 -19.34 14.70
CA PRO A 51 -34.78 -19.12 13.91
C PRO A 51 -33.99 -17.90 14.41
N VAL A 52 -32.69 -18.05 14.60
CA VAL A 52 -31.80 -16.92 14.95
C VAL A 52 -31.30 -16.27 13.66
N VAL A 53 -32.09 -15.30 13.20
CA VAL A 53 -31.83 -14.56 11.96
C VAL A 53 -30.53 -13.74 12.06
N GLY A 54 -29.65 -13.83 11.05
CA GLY A 54 -28.39 -13.10 11.02
C GLY A 54 -27.26 -13.72 11.86
N ALA A 55 -27.47 -14.88 12.48
CA ALA A 55 -26.41 -15.60 13.18
C ALA A 55 -25.27 -15.97 12.20
N SER A 56 -24.04 -15.71 12.60
CA SER A 56 -22.84 -15.95 11.79
C SER A 56 -22.31 -17.37 12.02
N VAL A 57 -22.04 -18.08 10.93
CA VAL A 57 -21.34 -19.37 10.92
C VAL A 57 -20.02 -19.18 10.21
N TYR A 58 -18.91 -19.44 10.89
CA TYR A 58 -17.58 -19.15 10.37
C TYR A 58 -16.61 -20.31 10.58
N ILE A 59 -15.78 -20.58 9.56
CA ILE A 59 -14.73 -21.61 9.60
C ILE A 59 -13.36 -20.93 9.43
N ARG A 60 -12.64 -20.76 10.55
CA ARG A 60 -11.39 -19.99 10.59
C ARG A 60 -10.30 -20.50 9.63
N LYS A 61 -10.12 -21.83 9.56
CA LYS A 61 -9.06 -22.44 8.76
C LYS A 61 -9.15 -22.08 7.27
N ASN A 62 -10.36 -21.93 6.75
CA ASN A 62 -10.63 -21.67 5.34
C ASN A 62 -11.10 -20.23 5.07
N GLN A 63 -11.26 -19.42 6.12
CA GLN A 63 -11.76 -18.03 6.04
C GLN A 63 -13.09 -17.92 5.28
N VAL A 64 -13.96 -18.93 5.41
CA VAL A 64 -15.28 -18.96 4.77
C VAL A 64 -16.37 -18.95 5.85
N GLY A 65 -17.46 -18.29 5.57
CA GLY A 65 -18.61 -18.22 6.46
C GLY A 65 -19.87 -17.84 5.71
N ASP A 66 -20.99 -17.87 6.42
CA ASP A 66 -22.31 -17.46 5.96
C ASP A 66 -23.11 -16.92 7.14
N ASN A 67 -24.13 -16.14 6.87
CA ASN A 67 -25.07 -15.64 7.86
C ASN A 67 -26.43 -16.31 7.66
N ALA A 68 -27.07 -16.68 8.77
CA ALA A 68 -28.40 -17.28 8.75
C ALA A 68 -29.42 -16.31 8.15
N ASN A 69 -30.22 -16.78 7.19
CA ASN A 69 -31.31 -16.02 6.58
C ASN A 69 -32.54 -15.91 7.50
N ASP A 70 -33.61 -15.32 7.02
CA ASP A 70 -34.87 -15.11 7.79
C ASP A 70 -35.48 -16.41 8.36
N ASN A 71 -35.17 -17.55 7.80
CA ASN A 71 -35.60 -18.88 8.29
C ASN A 71 -34.55 -19.58 9.17
N GLY A 72 -33.42 -18.86 9.49
CA GLY A 72 -32.31 -19.40 10.24
C GLY A 72 -31.39 -20.33 9.43
N LEU A 73 -31.55 -20.41 8.10
CA LEU A 73 -30.78 -21.32 7.25
C LEU A 73 -29.46 -20.71 6.83
N TYR A 74 -28.38 -21.51 6.85
CA TYR A 74 -27.06 -21.16 6.37
C TYR A 74 -26.53 -22.18 5.36
N ARG A 75 -25.59 -21.79 4.48
CA ARG A 75 -24.97 -22.68 3.49
C ARG A 75 -23.54 -22.22 3.14
N ILE A 76 -22.54 -22.95 3.62
CA ILE A 76 -21.12 -22.68 3.41
C ILE A 76 -20.57 -23.62 2.35
N LYS A 77 -19.87 -23.08 1.36
CA LYS A 77 -19.13 -23.82 0.34
C LYS A 77 -17.72 -24.13 0.84
N LEU A 78 -17.35 -25.41 0.80
CA LEU A 78 -16.05 -25.89 1.25
C LEU A 78 -15.22 -26.45 0.08
N PRO A 79 -13.89 -26.33 0.11
CA PRO A 79 -13.04 -26.75 -0.98
C PRO A 79 -12.94 -28.28 -1.11
N GLN A 80 -13.06 -29.03 0.00
CA GLN A 80 -12.90 -30.48 0.03
C GLN A 80 -13.58 -31.12 1.25
N ASN A 81 -13.67 -32.43 1.28
CA ASN A 81 -14.08 -33.19 2.46
C ASN A 81 -13.05 -33.02 3.59
N GLY A 82 -13.50 -33.02 4.83
CA GLY A 82 -12.60 -32.90 5.98
C GLY A 82 -13.32 -32.55 7.27
N THR A 83 -12.57 -32.47 8.36
CA THR A 83 -13.08 -31.98 9.65
C THR A 83 -12.75 -30.51 9.81
N TYR A 84 -13.78 -29.71 10.07
CA TYR A 84 -13.72 -28.26 10.18
C TYR A 84 -14.17 -27.81 11.56
N LEU A 85 -13.42 -26.90 12.17
CA LEU A 85 -13.86 -26.22 13.39
C LEU A 85 -14.81 -25.09 12.99
N VAL A 86 -16.10 -25.29 13.23
CA VAL A 86 -17.17 -24.34 12.94
C VAL A 86 -17.42 -23.52 14.19
N GLU A 87 -17.41 -22.20 14.03
CA GLU A 87 -17.76 -21.22 15.05
C GLU A 87 -19.10 -20.57 14.68
N VAL A 88 -20.08 -20.66 15.60
CA VAL A 88 -21.40 -20.06 15.41
C VAL A 88 -21.63 -19.03 16.49
N SER A 89 -21.97 -17.79 16.10
CA SER A 89 -22.15 -16.68 17.02
C SER A 89 -23.30 -15.76 16.63
N PHE A 90 -23.94 -15.17 17.63
CA PHE A 90 -24.94 -14.12 17.47
C PHE A 90 -24.96 -13.21 18.71
N ILE A 91 -25.35 -11.95 18.55
CA ILE A 91 -25.41 -10.99 19.66
C ILE A 91 -26.47 -11.46 20.67
N GLY A 92 -26.10 -11.54 21.96
CA GLY A 92 -26.98 -12.03 23.02
C GLY A 92 -26.96 -13.53 23.20
N TYR A 93 -26.16 -14.29 22.45
CA TYR A 93 -26.05 -15.75 22.56
C TYR A 93 -24.63 -16.20 22.86
N LYS A 94 -24.48 -17.36 23.51
CA LYS A 94 -23.19 -18.01 23.75
C LYS A 94 -22.63 -18.54 22.45
N THR A 95 -21.38 -18.19 22.13
CA THR A 95 -20.67 -18.68 20.93
C THR A 95 -20.41 -20.18 21.03
N ILE A 96 -20.80 -20.94 20.01
CA ILE A 96 -20.54 -22.38 19.88
C ILE A 96 -19.29 -22.57 19.01
N LYS A 97 -18.34 -23.42 19.49
CA LYS A 97 -17.21 -23.91 18.69
C LYS A 97 -17.28 -25.42 18.63
N GLN A 98 -17.53 -25.96 17.45
CA GLN A 98 -17.73 -27.41 17.30
C GLN A 98 -16.98 -27.92 16.06
N SER A 99 -16.28 -29.05 16.20
CA SER A 99 -15.70 -29.77 15.07
C SER A 99 -16.79 -30.52 14.32
N VAL A 100 -16.90 -30.28 13.02
CA VAL A 100 -17.87 -30.91 12.12
C VAL A 100 -17.12 -31.64 11.02
N THR A 101 -17.34 -32.94 10.88
CA THR A 101 -16.78 -33.72 9.76
C THR A 101 -17.73 -33.63 8.57
N VAL A 102 -17.24 -33.11 7.48
CA VAL A 102 -17.97 -32.89 6.23
C VAL A 102 -17.49 -33.90 5.21
N ASN A 103 -18.36 -34.89 4.92
CA ASN A 103 -18.16 -35.91 3.88
C ASN A 103 -19.29 -35.74 2.86
N ARG A 104 -19.03 -35.12 1.70
CA ARG A 104 -20.04 -34.66 0.74
C ARG A 104 -20.89 -33.51 1.34
N ASN A 105 -22.08 -33.26 0.76
CA ASN A 105 -23.00 -32.27 1.32
C ASN A 105 -23.50 -32.72 2.69
N THR A 106 -23.18 -31.95 3.71
CA THR A 106 -23.48 -32.28 5.11
C THR A 106 -24.42 -31.23 5.68
N THR A 107 -25.49 -31.70 6.37
CA THR A 107 -26.41 -30.82 7.08
C THR A 107 -26.14 -30.89 8.59
N LYS A 108 -25.92 -29.74 9.23
CA LYS A 108 -25.69 -29.61 10.67
C LYS A 108 -26.47 -28.44 11.22
N ASN A 109 -27.37 -28.71 12.17
CA ASN A 109 -28.11 -27.66 12.89
C ASN A 109 -27.36 -27.27 14.17
N PHE A 110 -27.48 -26.00 14.55
CA PHE A 110 -26.91 -25.43 15.76
C PHE A 110 -28.02 -24.82 16.63
N PHE A 111 -27.91 -25.05 17.93
CA PHE A 111 -28.85 -24.58 18.94
C PHE A 111 -28.12 -23.57 19.83
N LEU A 112 -28.42 -22.29 19.68
CA LEU A 112 -27.79 -21.23 20.46
C LEU A 112 -28.51 -21.05 21.80
N GLU A 113 -27.73 -20.86 22.85
CA GLU A 113 -28.25 -20.50 24.18
C GLU A 113 -28.09 -19.00 24.41
N GLU A 114 -29.12 -18.33 24.89
CA GLU A 114 -29.02 -16.93 25.31
C GLU A 114 -27.94 -16.76 26.38
N SER A 115 -27.17 -15.71 26.26
CA SER A 115 -26.18 -15.31 27.25
C SER A 115 -26.75 -14.23 28.14
N THR A 116 -26.88 -14.52 29.44
CA THR A 116 -27.23 -13.54 30.45
C THR A 116 -26.04 -12.73 30.97
N GLU A 117 -24.85 -12.99 30.45
CA GLU A 117 -23.69 -12.17 30.77
C GLU A 117 -23.82 -10.81 30.07
N VAL A 118 -23.88 -9.75 30.87
CA VAL A 118 -23.71 -8.37 30.44
C VAL A 118 -22.46 -8.33 29.57
N LEU A 119 -22.63 -7.94 28.32
CA LEU A 119 -21.60 -7.88 27.28
C LEU A 119 -20.34 -7.15 27.78
N ASN A 120 -19.41 -7.88 28.35
CA ASN A 120 -18.02 -7.52 28.21
C ASN A 120 -17.73 -7.68 26.72
N GLU A 121 -17.43 -6.56 26.09
CA GLU A 121 -17.13 -6.35 24.68
C GLU A 121 -16.70 -7.64 23.97
N VAL A 122 -17.64 -8.34 23.35
CA VAL A 122 -17.32 -9.43 22.42
C VAL A 122 -16.66 -8.74 21.25
N VAL A 123 -15.34 -8.70 21.27
CA VAL A 123 -14.54 -8.36 20.11
C VAL A 123 -14.86 -9.43 19.07
N VAL A 124 -15.90 -9.19 18.29
CA VAL A 124 -16.12 -9.89 17.04
C VAL A 124 -14.91 -9.57 16.18
N LYS A 125 -13.98 -10.51 16.06
CA LYS A 125 -12.92 -10.51 15.06
C LYS A 125 -13.53 -10.77 13.66
N ALA A 126 -14.61 -10.10 13.34
CA ALA A 126 -15.07 -9.94 11.99
C ALA A 126 -14.17 -8.86 11.38
N SER A 127 -13.16 -9.26 10.66
CA SER A 127 -12.07 -8.48 10.12
C SER A 127 -11.68 -7.33 11.06
N SER A 128 -10.62 -7.48 11.83
CA SER A 128 -10.10 -6.45 12.75
C SER A 128 -10.01 -5.07 12.09
N GLN A 129 -9.77 -5.04 10.79
CA GLN A 129 -9.71 -3.84 9.96
C GLN A 129 -11.05 -3.08 9.89
N GLN A 130 -12.19 -3.75 9.67
CA GLN A 130 -13.48 -3.05 9.55
C GLN A 130 -13.96 -2.51 10.90
N ALA A 131 -13.69 -3.24 11.98
CA ALA A 131 -13.98 -2.77 13.34
C ALA A 131 -13.13 -1.54 13.69
N GLU A 132 -11.85 -1.57 13.33
CA GLU A 132 -10.91 -0.46 13.50
C GLU A 132 -11.34 0.78 12.69
N ILE A 133 -11.67 0.61 11.40
CA ILE A 133 -12.19 1.68 10.56
C ILE A 133 -13.46 2.29 11.15
N ASN A 134 -14.38 1.46 11.64
CA ASN A 134 -15.62 1.93 12.25
C ASN A 134 -15.36 2.66 13.58
N HIS A 135 -14.37 2.25 14.36
CA HIS A 135 -13.94 2.96 15.56
C HIS A 135 -13.37 4.35 15.23
N ILE A 136 -12.51 4.44 14.21
CA ILE A 136 -11.94 5.71 13.75
C ILE A 136 -13.03 6.65 13.25
N ARG A 137 -14.00 6.16 12.47
CA ARG A 137 -15.14 6.94 11.97
C ARG A 137 -16.06 7.48 13.07
N LYS A 138 -16.13 6.80 14.21
CA LYS A 138 -16.90 7.24 15.40
C LYS A 138 -16.12 8.25 16.26
N SER A 139 -14.87 8.56 15.91
CA SER A 139 -14.10 9.61 16.56
C SER A 139 -14.85 10.95 16.48
N PRO A 140 -14.77 11.80 17.51
CA PRO A 140 -15.35 13.14 17.46
C PRO A 140 -14.68 14.08 16.45
N MET A 141 -13.58 13.65 15.84
CA MET A 141 -12.85 14.41 14.82
C MET A 141 -13.41 14.16 13.41
N ALA A 142 -13.37 15.18 12.56
CA ALA A 142 -13.78 15.06 11.16
C ALA A 142 -12.76 14.23 10.36
N VAL A 143 -12.89 12.90 10.41
CA VAL A 143 -12.01 11.96 9.72
C VAL A 143 -12.76 11.23 8.59
N THR A 144 -12.14 11.16 7.44
CA THR A 144 -12.56 10.28 6.33
C THR A 144 -11.59 9.11 6.26
N VAL A 145 -12.12 7.88 6.30
CA VAL A 145 -11.29 6.68 6.20
C VAL A 145 -11.57 5.99 4.88
N VAL A 146 -10.52 5.83 4.07
CA VAL A 146 -10.55 5.06 2.82
C VAL A 146 -10.03 3.66 3.11
N ASP A 147 -10.87 2.66 2.90
CA ASP A 147 -10.54 1.26 3.14
C ASP A 147 -9.65 0.72 2.00
N GLY A 148 -8.42 0.31 2.32
CA GLY A 148 -7.46 -0.26 1.37
C GLY A 148 -7.95 -1.56 0.73
N ALA A 149 -8.78 -2.35 1.42
CA ALA A 149 -9.35 -3.57 0.85
C ALA A 149 -10.19 -3.30 -0.41
N LYS A 150 -10.83 -2.13 -0.49
CA LYS A 150 -11.64 -1.71 -1.66
C LYS A 150 -10.79 -1.20 -2.82
N LEU A 151 -9.52 -0.96 -2.60
CA LEU A 151 -8.59 -0.42 -3.59
C LEU A 151 -7.74 -1.50 -4.26
N ARG A 152 -7.64 -2.67 -3.65
CA ARG A 152 -6.82 -3.79 -4.14
C ARG A 152 -7.19 -4.22 -5.55
N GLY A 153 -6.17 -4.53 -6.34
CA GLY A 153 -6.34 -4.95 -7.73
C GLY A 153 -6.86 -3.86 -8.66
N ARG A 154 -6.90 -2.60 -8.21
CA ARG A 154 -7.22 -1.45 -9.06
C ARG A 154 -5.93 -0.78 -9.51
N SER A 155 -5.87 -0.41 -10.77
CA SER A 155 -4.80 0.40 -11.35
C SER A 155 -4.95 1.89 -10.97
N THR A 156 -5.14 2.17 -9.68
CA THR A 156 -5.43 3.52 -9.17
C THR A 156 -4.32 3.92 -8.21
N GLY A 157 -3.68 5.05 -8.42
CA GLY A 157 -2.69 5.61 -7.49
C GLY A 157 -3.34 6.22 -6.25
N ILE A 158 -2.57 6.39 -5.17
CA ILE A 158 -3.05 7.03 -3.92
C ILE A 158 -3.60 8.44 -4.20
N GLU A 159 -2.94 9.22 -5.04
CA GLU A 159 -3.37 10.57 -5.41
C GLU A 159 -4.76 10.60 -6.06
N GLU A 160 -5.05 9.63 -6.92
CA GLU A 160 -6.37 9.53 -7.55
C GLU A 160 -7.45 9.22 -6.52
N VAL A 161 -7.14 8.33 -5.57
CA VAL A 161 -8.03 8.02 -4.43
C VAL A 161 -8.27 9.26 -3.58
N LEU A 162 -7.23 10.04 -3.28
CA LEU A 162 -7.32 11.28 -2.53
C LEU A 162 -8.13 12.34 -3.27
N THR A 163 -7.91 12.49 -4.59
CA THR A 163 -8.66 13.46 -5.42
C THR A 163 -10.16 13.17 -5.45
N ARG A 164 -10.56 11.90 -5.35
CA ARG A 164 -11.98 11.51 -5.26
C ARG A 164 -12.59 11.77 -3.89
N THR A 165 -11.78 12.17 -2.91
CA THR A 165 -12.23 12.45 -1.55
C THR A 165 -12.64 13.92 -1.45
N SER A 166 -13.86 14.18 -0.99
CA SER A 166 -14.37 15.55 -0.82
C SER A 166 -13.45 16.42 0.04
N GLY A 167 -13.18 17.64 -0.39
CA GLY A 167 -12.33 18.60 0.32
C GLY A 167 -10.83 18.44 0.08
N ILE A 168 -10.41 17.48 -0.75
CA ILE A 168 -9.01 17.31 -1.16
C ILE A 168 -8.86 17.63 -2.64
N LYS A 169 -7.80 18.34 -2.97
CA LYS A 169 -7.35 18.58 -4.33
C LYS A 169 -5.89 18.20 -4.47
N VAL A 170 -5.59 17.39 -5.46
CA VAL A 170 -4.20 17.02 -5.81
C VAL A 170 -3.85 17.62 -7.17
N ARG A 171 -2.78 18.36 -7.24
CA ARG A 171 -2.22 18.90 -8.49
C ARG A 171 -0.90 18.21 -8.78
N LYS A 172 -0.82 17.58 -9.93
CA LYS A 172 0.41 16.97 -10.45
C LYS A 172 1.13 17.93 -11.38
N SER A 173 2.45 17.97 -11.30
CA SER A 173 3.29 18.74 -12.22
C SER A 173 3.70 17.96 -13.47
N GLY A 174 3.42 16.64 -13.51
CA GLY A 174 3.82 15.79 -14.65
C GLY A 174 3.36 14.34 -14.49
N GLY A 175 4.11 13.42 -15.10
CA GLY A 175 3.89 11.98 -15.05
C GLY A 175 4.31 11.34 -13.72
N LEU A 176 4.56 10.03 -13.74
CA LEU A 176 5.01 9.28 -12.56
C LEU A 176 6.34 9.86 -12.04
N GLY A 177 6.46 10.00 -10.71
CA GLY A 177 7.64 10.59 -10.06
C GLY A 177 7.73 12.11 -10.16
N SER A 178 6.74 12.80 -10.75
CA SER A 178 6.65 14.26 -10.69
C SER A 178 6.13 14.70 -9.32
N SER A 179 6.49 15.92 -8.90
CA SER A 179 5.98 16.47 -7.65
C SER A 179 4.47 16.63 -7.67
N SER A 180 3.82 16.23 -6.59
CA SER A 180 2.39 16.46 -6.38
C SER A 180 2.18 17.44 -5.23
N LYS A 181 1.24 18.37 -5.41
CA LYS A 181 0.82 19.30 -4.38
C LYS A 181 -0.58 18.93 -3.92
N MET A 182 -0.69 18.57 -2.65
CA MET A 182 -1.97 18.25 -2.03
C MET A 182 -2.49 19.46 -1.27
N SER A 183 -3.79 19.70 -1.38
CA SER A 183 -4.49 20.70 -0.58
C SER A 183 -5.70 20.11 0.11
N ILE A 184 -5.91 20.50 1.36
CA ILE A 184 -7.11 20.21 2.15
C ILE A 184 -7.77 21.57 2.46
N HIS A 185 -9.01 21.71 2.05
CA HIS A 185 -9.75 22.98 2.22
C HIS A 185 -9.00 24.23 1.70
N GLY A 186 -8.22 24.08 0.62
CA GLY A 186 -7.42 25.16 0.03
C GLY A 186 -6.08 25.43 0.69
N LEU A 187 -5.76 24.76 1.79
CA LEU A 187 -4.44 24.85 2.44
C LEU A 187 -3.50 23.81 1.84
N GLU A 188 -2.31 24.20 1.39
CA GLU A 188 -1.35 23.35 0.68
C GLU A 188 0.07 23.45 1.28
N GLY A 189 0.96 22.56 0.81
CA GLY A 189 2.37 22.48 1.19
C GLY A 189 2.53 22.03 2.65
N LYS A 190 3.38 22.70 3.41
CA LYS A 190 3.68 22.35 4.82
C LYS A 190 2.46 22.42 5.77
N ARG A 191 1.33 22.96 5.30
CA ARG A 191 0.07 23.03 6.09
C ARG A 191 -0.72 21.72 6.04
N VAL A 192 -0.42 20.81 5.13
CA VAL A 192 -0.98 19.46 5.05
C VAL A 192 0.10 18.47 5.43
N ALA A 193 -0.05 17.85 6.59
CA ALA A 193 0.91 16.86 7.06
C ALA A 193 0.60 15.49 6.47
N ILE A 194 1.62 14.76 6.00
CA ILE A 194 1.50 13.42 5.48
C ILE A 194 2.27 12.47 6.39
N TYR A 195 1.66 11.35 6.73
CA TYR A 195 2.23 10.32 7.61
C TYR A 195 2.14 8.94 6.97
N ILE A 196 3.09 8.09 7.33
CA ILE A 196 3.05 6.64 7.09
C ILE A 196 3.16 5.98 8.46
N ASP A 197 2.16 5.16 8.83
CA ASP A 197 2.07 4.49 10.13
C ASP A 197 2.27 5.44 11.34
N GLY A 198 1.83 6.68 11.15
CA GLY A 198 1.95 7.74 12.14
C GLY A 198 3.29 8.48 12.18
N PHE A 199 4.26 8.13 11.33
CA PHE A 199 5.50 8.88 11.17
C PHE A 199 5.41 9.88 10.02
N PRO A 200 5.90 11.12 10.21
CA PRO A 200 5.83 12.14 9.15
C PRO A 200 6.63 11.70 7.93
N LEU A 201 5.97 11.78 6.77
CA LEU A 201 6.60 11.61 5.47
C LEU A 201 7.30 12.93 5.10
N ASN A 202 8.50 13.11 5.59
CA ASN A 202 9.34 14.23 5.21
C ASN A 202 10.50 13.71 4.38
N SER A 203 10.43 13.95 3.08
CA SER A 203 11.57 13.80 2.18
C SER A 203 11.93 15.21 1.70
N PRO A 204 12.89 15.89 2.35
CA PRO A 204 13.24 17.26 2.03
C PRO A 204 13.70 17.47 0.59
N ASP A 205 14.26 16.41 0.01
CA ASP A 205 14.71 16.32 -1.38
C ASP A 205 13.63 15.86 -2.36
N GLY A 206 12.41 15.53 -1.87
CA GLY A 206 11.33 14.99 -2.69
C GLY A 206 11.66 13.61 -3.29
N SER A 207 12.67 12.91 -2.76
CA SER A 207 13.11 11.61 -3.29
C SER A 207 12.07 10.52 -3.12
N PHE A 208 11.27 10.58 -2.06
CA PHE A 208 10.19 9.65 -1.77
C PHE A 208 8.85 10.38 -1.66
N ASP A 209 7.87 9.93 -2.42
CA ASP A 209 6.52 10.49 -2.47
C ASP A 209 5.46 9.46 -2.00
N ILE A 210 4.30 9.94 -1.61
CA ILE A 210 3.16 9.07 -1.21
C ILE A 210 2.78 8.09 -2.34
N ASN A 211 3.03 8.42 -3.59
CA ASN A 211 2.78 7.58 -4.75
C ASN A 211 3.78 6.44 -4.94
N ASP A 212 4.91 6.49 -4.23
CA ASP A 212 5.85 5.38 -4.19
C ASP A 212 5.35 4.23 -3.30
N ILE A 213 4.30 4.46 -2.52
CA ILE A 213 3.66 3.42 -1.71
C ILE A 213 2.71 2.62 -2.60
N PRO A 214 2.90 1.30 -2.73
CA PRO A 214 1.97 0.45 -3.48
C PRO A 214 0.58 0.46 -2.82
N ILE A 215 -0.46 0.65 -3.62
CA ILE A 215 -1.84 0.68 -3.10
C ILE A 215 -2.24 -0.63 -2.41
N ASP A 216 -1.69 -1.76 -2.88
CA ASP A 216 -1.92 -3.08 -2.30
C ASP A 216 -1.24 -3.29 -0.93
N ALA A 217 -0.26 -2.44 -0.60
CA ALA A 217 0.38 -2.43 0.73
C ALA A 217 -0.44 -1.63 1.76
N ILE A 218 -1.50 -0.94 1.35
CA ILE A 218 -2.30 -0.07 2.22
C ILE A 218 -3.39 -0.86 2.92
N LYS A 219 -3.46 -0.71 4.25
CA LYS A 219 -4.56 -1.19 5.09
C LYS A 219 -5.76 -0.25 4.98
N TYR A 220 -5.55 1.03 5.27
CA TYR A 220 -6.49 2.13 5.07
C TYR A 220 -5.75 3.48 5.05
N ILE A 221 -6.43 4.52 4.59
CA ILE A 221 -5.93 5.90 4.61
C ILE A 221 -6.86 6.72 5.50
N GLU A 222 -6.30 7.38 6.50
CA GLU A 222 -7.01 8.34 7.36
C GLU A 222 -6.78 9.74 6.82
N ILE A 223 -7.85 10.51 6.72
CA ILE A 223 -7.82 11.86 6.21
C ILE A 223 -8.51 12.76 7.22
N TYR A 224 -7.73 13.53 7.96
CA TYR A 224 -8.18 14.49 8.95
C TYR A 224 -8.31 15.85 8.31
N LYS A 225 -9.52 16.42 8.34
CA LYS A 225 -9.84 17.71 7.71
C LYS A 225 -9.98 18.78 8.80
N GLY A 226 -8.91 19.51 9.04
CA GLY A 226 -8.82 20.55 10.08
C GLY A 226 -8.17 20.02 11.36
N ILE A 227 -8.96 19.55 12.33
CA ILE A 227 -8.40 19.08 13.62
C ILE A 227 -7.71 17.74 13.42
N VAL A 228 -6.42 17.71 13.71
CA VAL A 228 -5.56 16.53 13.65
C VAL A 228 -5.40 15.95 15.04
N PRO A 229 -5.49 14.62 15.25
CA PRO A 229 -5.22 14.00 16.54
C PRO A 229 -3.87 14.41 17.09
N ALA A 230 -3.81 14.68 18.40
CA ALA A 230 -2.58 15.10 19.07
C ALA A 230 -1.42 14.10 18.87
N GLU A 231 -1.72 12.83 18.62
CA GLU A 231 -0.72 11.80 18.32
C GLU A 231 0.08 12.04 17.04
N TYR A 232 -0.44 12.84 16.10
CA TYR A 232 0.27 13.21 14.87
C TYR A 232 1.08 14.53 15.00
N GLY A 233 1.00 15.23 16.14
CA GLY A 233 1.70 16.50 16.35
C GLY A 233 0.90 17.72 15.85
N SER A 234 1.57 18.86 15.72
CA SER A 234 0.92 20.18 15.47
C SER A 234 1.07 20.70 14.03
N ASP A 235 1.75 19.99 13.14
CA ASP A 235 2.23 20.58 11.88
C ASP A 235 1.15 20.67 10.78
N GLY A 236 0.02 20.01 10.96
CA GLY A 236 -1.06 19.97 9.97
C GLY A 236 -2.16 21.00 10.18
N LEU A 237 -1.92 22.31 9.97
CA LEU A 237 -2.95 23.35 10.10
C LEU A 237 -4.16 23.15 9.18
N GLY A 238 -3.97 22.63 7.99
CA GLY A 238 -5.03 22.30 7.02
C GLY A 238 -5.62 20.94 7.22
N GLY A 239 -4.92 20.06 7.90
CA GLY A 239 -5.27 18.66 8.12
C GLY A 239 -4.09 17.72 7.95
N ALA A 240 -4.38 16.42 8.06
CA ALA A 240 -3.38 15.37 7.92
C ALA A 240 -3.89 14.19 7.11
N ILE A 241 -2.99 13.54 6.41
CA ILE A 241 -3.21 12.28 5.71
C ILE A 241 -2.28 11.25 6.32
N ASN A 242 -2.82 10.18 6.89
CA ASN A 242 -2.03 9.06 7.39
C ASN A 242 -2.31 7.80 6.57
N VAL A 243 -1.29 7.29 5.92
CA VAL A 243 -1.33 6.02 5.21
C VAL A 243 -0.94 4.93 6.18
N VAL A 244 -1.87 4.07 6.52
CA VAL A 244 -1.62 2.92 7.39
C VAL A 244 -1.33 1.71 6.52
N THR A 245 -0.17 1.11 6.71
CA THR A 245 0.27 -0.06 5.97
C THR A 245 -0.34 -1.35 6.53
N ARG A 246 -0.32 -2.42 5.74
CA ARG A 246 -0.93 -3.70 6.12
C ARG A 246 -0.05 -4.45 7.09
N GLU A 247 -0.63 -4.76 8.24
CA GLU A 247 -0.10 -5.71 9.21
C GLU A 247 -0.96 -6.98 9.17
N ASP A 248 -0.71 -7.84 8.18
CA ASP A 248 -1.44 -9.12 8.12
C ASP A 248 -0.83 -10.09 9.15
N GLU A 249 -1.67 -10.60 10.05
CA GLU A 249 -1.28 -11.62 11.05
C GLU A 249 -1.19 -13.04 10.44
N CYS A 250 -1.34 -13.18 9.13
CA CYS A 250 -1.34 -14.47 8.42
C CYS A 250 -0.19 -14.55 7.41
N ASP A 251 0.06 -15.77 6.97
CA ASP A 251 0.97 -16.02 5.86
C ASP A 251 0.44 -15.33 4.60
N LEU A 252 1.29 -14.56 3.93
CA LEU A 252 0.95 -13.82 2.74
C LEU A 252 2.03 -14.00 1.68
N VAL A 253 1.61 -14.27 0.46
CA VAL A 253 2.42 -14.11 -0.75
C VAL A 253 1.60 -13.28 -1.72
N GLY A 254 2.10 -12.12 -2.09
CA GLY A 254 1.45 -11.20 -3.01
C GLY A 254 2.35 -10.88 -4.20
N PHE A 255 1.77 -10.82 -5.39
CA PHE A 255 2.40 -10.34 -6.60
C PHE A 255 1.42 -9.46 -7.34
N THR A 256 1.83 -8.24 -7.68
CA THR A 256 1.04 -7.31 -8.49
C THR A 256 1.93 -6.77 -9.60
N GLN A 257 1.42 -6.78 -10.83
CA GLN A 257 2.06 -6.16 -11.98
C GLN A 257 1.05 -5.25 -12.69
N GLU A 258 1.45 -4.00 -12.87
CA GLU A 258 0.65 -2.99 -13.57
C GLU A 258 1.43 -2.48 -14.78
N PHE A 259 0.73 -2.28 -15.90
CA PHE A 259 1.24 -1.59 -17.09
C PHE A 259 0.32 -0.43 -17.43
N ALA A 260 0.90 0.70 -17.78
CA ALA A 260 0.16 1.90 -18.16
C ALA A 260 0.86 2.64 -19.31
N SER A 261 0.28 3.73 -19.77
CA SER A 261 0.82 4.55 -20.84
C SER A 261 2.23 5.05 -20.55
N PHE A 262 2.94 5.48 -21.59
CA PHE A 262 4.28 6.08 -21.53
C PHE A 262 5.35 5.16 -20.93
N GLY A 263 5.30 3.86 -21.26
CA GLY A 263 6.25 2.88 -20.76
C GLY A 263 6.16 2.64 -19.26
N THR A 264 5.02 2.97 -18.64
CA THR A 264 4.84 2.81 -17.20
C THR A 264 4.64 1.34 -16.84
N SER A 265 5.41 0.90 -15.86
CA SER A 265 5.34 -0.45 -15.28
C SER A 265 5.56 -0.35 -13.76
N LYS A 266 4.71 -1.04 -13.00
CA LYS A 266 4.84 -1.14 -11.54
C LYS A 266 4.78 -2.60 -11.15
N THR A 267 5.73 -3.03 -10.34
CA THR A 267 5.84 -4.41 -9.85
C THR A 267 5.87 -4.38 -8.33
N LEU A 268 5.01 -5.16 -7.69
CA LEU A 268 5.03 -5.39 -6.25
C LEU A 268 5.13 -6.89 -5.97
N VAL A 269 6.05 -7.25 -5.10
CA VAL A 269 6.13 -8.58 -4.48
C VAL A 269 6.11 -8.39 -2.98
N SER A 270 5.28 -9.14 -2.26
CA SER A 270 5.24 -9.13 -0.81
C SER A 270 5.16 -10.55 -0.28
N VAL A 271 5.94 -10.83 0.76
CA VAL A 271 5.95 -12.13 1.43
C VAL A 271 5.93 -11.90 2.92
N LYS A 272 5.04 -12.57 3.63
CA LYS A 272 5.00 -12.59 5.11
C LYS A 272 4.77 -14.01 5.60
N LYS A 273 5.47 -14.38 6.65
CA LYS A 273 5.35 -15.67 7.32
C LYS A 273 5.19 -15.48 8.81
N MET A 274 4.11 -16.03 9.38
CA MET A 274 3.84 -15.98 10.80
C MET A 274 4.22 -17.33 11.45
N PHE A 275 5.05 -17.29 12.47
CA PHE A 275 5.37 -18.41 13.34
C PHE A 275 4.58 -18.25 14.64
N GLU A 276 3.40 -18.86 14.71
CA GLU A 276 2.42 -18.62 15.78
C GLU A 276 2.95 -18.96 17.18
N LYS A 277 3.68 -20.09 17.35
CA LYS A 277 4.17 -20.55 18.67
C LYS A 277 5.12 -19.54 19.31
N PRO A 278 6.21 -19.10 18.66
CA PRO A 278 7.11 -18.08 19.21
C PRO A 278 6.51 -16.66 19.09
N GLY A 279 5.43 -16.45 18.32
CA GLY A 279 4.89 -15.13 18.07
C GLY A 279 5.81 -14.23 17.25
N ILE A 280 6.48 -14.81 16.26
CA ILE A 280 7.44 -14.13 15.38
C ILE A 280 6.84 -14.08 13.98
N GLN A 281 6.80 -12.89 13.39
CA GLN A 281 6.48 -12.71 11.98
C GLN A 281 7.73 -12.20 11.25
N ILE A 282 8.01 -12.79 10.10
CA ILE A 282 9.07 -12.35 9.19
C ILE A 282 8.37 -11.91 7.91
N GLY A 283 8.70 -10.73 7.43
CA GLY A 283 8.13 -10.21 6.20
C GLY A 283 9.14 -9.48 5.35
N GLY A 284 8.81 -9.32 4.08
CA GLY A 284 9.60 -8.51 3.17
C GLY A 284 8.83 -8.20 1.90
N GLY A 285 9.30 -7.17 1.21
CA GLY A 285 8.70 -6.71 -0.02
C GLY A 285 9.72 -6.17 -1.01
N PHE A 286 9.31 -6.20 -2.25
CA PHE A 286 10.01 -5.58 -3.36
C PHE A 286 9.01 -4.75 -4.15
N PHE A 287 9.34 -3.50 -4.42
CA PHE A 287 8.53 -2.62 -5.21
C PHE A 287 9.39 -1.92 -6.26
N HIS A 288 8.97 -1.95 -7.52
CA HIS A 288 9.67 -1.32 -8.62
C HIS A 288 8.70 -0.55 -9.50
N ASN A 289 8.99 0.74 -9.68
CA ASN A 289 8.29 1.63 -10.60
C ASN A 289 9.22 2.03 -11.74
N LYS A 290 8.68 2.05 -12.94
CA LYS A 290 9.33 2.59 -14.13
C LYS A 290 8.32 3.37 -14.95
N SER A 291 8.71 4.52 -15.48
CA SER A 291 7.99 5.24 -16.54
C SER A 291 8.98 6.02 -17.39
N ASP A 292 8.71 6.13 -18.67
CA ASP A 292 9.50 6.97 -19.57
C ASP A 292 8.91 8.39 -19.62
N ASN A 293 7.64 8.58 -19.21
CA ASN A 293 6.91 9.85 -19.18
C ASN A 293 7.02 10.66 -20.49
N ASN A 294 7.18 9.99 -21.62
CA ASN A 294 7.42 10.58 -22.94
C ASN A 294 6.11 11.03 -23.62
N TYR A 295 5.24 11.67 -22.87
CA TYR A 295 3.99 12.21 -23.41
C TYR A 295 4.22 13.50 -24.20
N LYS A 296 3.31 13.77 -25.12
CA LYS A 296 3.29 15.02 -25.87
C LYS A 296 2.77 16.18 -25.03
N MET A 297 3.36 17.34 -25.19
CA MET A 297 2.86 18.59 -24.64
C MET A 297 2.80 19.65 -25.73
N THR A 298 1.94 20.63 -25.53
CA THR A 298 1.83 21.78 -26.41
C THR A 298 2.76 22.88 -25.91
N TYR A 299 3.62 23.38 -26.78
CA TYR A 299 4.57 24.43 -26.48
C TYR A 299 4.36 25.62 -27.42
N PRO A 300 4.33 26.89 -26.94
CA PRO A 300 4.19 28.05 -27.80
C PRO A 300 5.43 28.22 -28.68
N VAL A 301 5.24 28.59 -29.93
CA VAL A 301 6.33 28.97 -30.83
C VAL A 301 6.70 30.42 -30.54
N PHE A 302 7.98 30.68 -30.33
CA PHE A 302 8.50 32.02 -30.10
C PHE A 302 9.08 32.57 -31.38
N GLU A 303 8.57 33.71 -31.81
CA GLU A 303 9.15 34.50 -32.90
C GLU A 303 9.76 35.76 -32.30
N THR A 304 11.06 35.98 -32.54
CA THR A 304 11.80 37.17 -32.02
C THR A 304 11.64 37.40 -30.52
N ASN A 305 11.69 36.33 -29.72
CA ASN A 305 11.50 36.31 -28.24
C ASN A 305 10.07 36.68 -27.75
N LEU A 306 9.11 36.79 -28.64
CA LEU A 306 7.70 36.97 -28.28
C LEU A 306 6.90 35.68 -28.60
N PRO A 307 5.99 35.27 -27.72
CA PRO A 307 5.13 34.14 -28.03
C PRO A 307 4.24 34.47 -29.21
N SER A 308 4.28 33.65 -30.26
CA SER A 308 3.34 33.72 -31.36
C SER A 308 1.99 33.08 -30.96
N SER A 309 0.97 33.29 -31.80
CA SER A 309 -0.31 32.58 -31.64
C SER A 309 -0.20 31.08 -32.04
N ALA A 310 0.93 30.66 -32.58
CA ALA A 310 1.17 29.29 -33.01
C ALA A 310 1.72 28.44 -31.88
N TYR A 311 1.26 27.17 -31.87
CA TYR A 311 1.70 26.15 -30.92
C TYR A 311 2.23 24.95 -31.69
N GLN A 312 3.23 24.29 -31.13
CA GLN A 312 3.75 23.02 -31.63
C GLN A 312 3.61 21.90 -30.59
N GLU A 313 3.42 20.68 -31.06
CA GLU A 313 3.49 19.49 -30.20
C GLU A 313 4.95 19.05 -30.05
N VAL A 314 5.40 18.93 -28.83
CA VAL A 314 6.74 18.44 -28.48
C VAL A 314 6.62 17.22 -27.57
N ILE A 315 7.63 16.34 -27.63
CA ILE A 315 7.69 15.13 -26.81
C ILE A 315 8.69 15.36 -25.68
N ARG A 316 8.29 15.05 -24.45
CA ARG A 316 9.20 15.07 -23.30
C ARG A 316 10.21 13.94 -23.44
N ASN A 317 11.49 14.26 -23.46
CA ASN A 317 12.56 13.30 -23.73
C ASN A 317 13.36 12.89 -22.50
N ASN A 318 13.36 13.72 -21.46
CA ASN A 318 14.13 13.51 -20.24
C ASN A 318 13.28 13.61 -18.97
N ASP A 319 12.08 13.00 -18.98
CA ASP A 319 11.16 12.98 -17.84
C ASP A 319 11.01 11.57 -17.25
N TYR A 320 11.95 10.68 -17.57
CA TYR A 320 11.90 9.30 -17.08
C TYR A 320 11.95 9.22 -15.56
N TYR A 321 11.28 8.22 -15.01
CA TYR A 321 11.30 7.90 -13.60
C TYR A 321 11.51 6.41 -13.37
N ARG A 322 12.37 6.07 -12.43
CA ARG A 322 12.59 4.70 -11.96
C ARG A 322 12.79 4.73 -10.46
N SER A 323 12.05 3.91 -9.72
CA SER A 323 12.26 3.72 -8.29
C SER A 323 12.23 2.24 -7.94
N THR A 324 13.00 1.88 -6.94
CA THR A 324 13.05 0.51 -6.41
C THR A 324 13.11 0.58 -4.90
N MET A 325 12.25 -0.18 -4.23
CA MET A 325 12.24 -0.32 -2.78
C MET A 325 12.30 -1.79 -2.40
N TYR A 326 13.14 -2.09 -1.44
CA TYR A 326 13.18 -3.36 -0.74
C TYR A 326 12.90 -3.09 0.72
N ASN A 327 12.07 -3.89 1.35
CA ASN A 327 11.90 -3.84 2.79
C ASN A 327 11.97 -5.24 3.39
N VAL A 328 12.47 -5.33 4.61
CA VAL A 328 12.49 -6.53 5.42
C VAL A 328 12.09 -6.15 6.84
N GLY A 329 11.24 -6.97 7.45
CA GLY A 329 10.72 -6.71 8.79
C GLY A 329 10.63 -7.98 9.64
N LEU A 330 10.82 -7.79 10.95
CA LEU A 330 10.63 -8.78 11.98
C LEU A 330 9.67 -8.21 13.02
N THR A 331 8.57 -8.92 13.29
CA THR A 331 7.61 -8.53 14.32
C THR A 331 7.52 -9.60 15.38
N PHE A 332 7.60 -9.20 16.64
CA PHE A 332 7.49 -10.07 17.81
C PHE A 332 6.24 -9.68 18.60
N THR A 333 5.34 -10.66 18.89
CA THR A 333 4.05 -10.44 19.53
C THR A 333 3.87 -11.14 20.87
N LYS A 334 4.84 -11.95 21.32
CA LYS A 334 4.75 -12.74 22.54
C LYS A 334 5.90 -12.48 23.50
N PHE A 335 6.29 -11.20 23.63
CA PHE A 335 7.29 -10.73 24.57
C PHE A 335 6.63 -9.82 25.62
N TRP A 336 7.45 -9.14 26.44
CA TRP A 336 6.93 -8.18 27.41
C TRP A 336 6.16 -7.03 26.73
N PHE A 337 6.63 -6.54 25.60
CA PHE A 337 5.85 -5.70 24.70
C PHE A 337 4.81 -6.53 23.95
N ASP A 338 3.63 -5.95 23.70
CA ASP A 338 2.59 -6.61 22.91
C ASP A 338 2.98 -6.65 21.42
N LYS A 339 3.81 -5.68 20.99
CA LYS A 339 4.42 -5.63 19.66
C LYS A 339 5.82 -5.01 19.75
N ILE A 340 6.79 -5.69 19.16
CA ILE A 340 8.12 -5.17 18.82
C ILE A 340 8.27 -5.37 17.33
N GLU A 341 8.48 -4.31 16.57
CA GLU A 341 8.67 -4.37 15.13
C GLU A 341 9.99 -3.71 14.76
N LEU A 342 10.81 -4.47 14.07
CA LEU A 342 12.07 -4.06 13.46
C LEU A 342 11.88 -4.10 11.95
N GLU A 343 12.03 -2.99 11.28
CA GLU A 343 11.94 -2.91 9.83
C GLU A 343 13.14 -2.16 9.27
N CYS A 344 13.60 -2.56 8.10
CA CYS A 344 14.58 -1.82 7.33
C CYS A 344 14.10 -1.72 5.89
N ALA A 345 13.91 -0.49 5.40
CA ALA A 345 13.61 -0.23 4.01
C ALA A 345 14.83 0.37 3.31
N PHE A 346 15.13 -0.14 2.12
CA PHE A 346 16.08 0.44 1.19
C PHE A 346 15.32 0.96 -0.02
N TYR A 347 15.49 2.24 -0.32
CA TYR A 347 14.86 2.91 -1.45
C TYR A 347 15.92 3.54 -2.34
N ASN A 348 15.75 3.37 -3.65
CA ASN A 348 16.58 3.98 -4.68
C ASN A 348 15.68 4.56 -5.75
N ASN A 349 15.97 5.78 -6.21
CA ASN A 349 15.30 6.36 -7.36
C ASN A 349 16.27 6.99 -8.33
N LYS A 350 15.83 7.10 -9.58
CA LYS A 350 16.49 7.89 -10.63
C LYS A 350 15.43 8.59 -11.46
N LYS A 351 15.61 9.88 -11.67
CA LYS A 351 14.66 10.74 -12.36
C LYS A 351 15.38 11.68 -13.30
N GLY A 352 14.92 11.77 -14.55
CA GLY A 352 15.29 12.81 -15.47
C GLY A 352 14.65 14.15 -15.09
N ILE A 353 15.30 15.24 -15.42
CA ILE A 353 14.78 16.59 -15.20
C ILE A 353 14.46 17.19 -16.56
N GLN A 354 13.17 17.24 -16.89
CA GLN A 354 12.69 17.85 -18.12
C GLN A 354 12.24 19.27 -17.84
N ALA A 355 12.94 20.25 -18.42
CA ALA A 355 12.48 21.62 -18.43
C ALA A 355 11.19 21.77 -19.27
N LEU A 356 10.44 22.84 -19.01
CA LEU A 356 9.26 23.18 -19.81
C LEU A 356 9.65 23.95 -21.06
N ASP A 357 10.65 24.81 -20.95
CA ASP A 357 11.02 25.79 -21.98
C ASP A 357 11.97 25.24 -23.06
N PHE A 358 12.58 24.08 -22.83
CA PHE A 358 13.52 23.48 -23.78
C PHE A 358 13.63 21.97 -23.62
N ASP A 359 14.21 21.30 -24.60
CA ASP A 359 14.39 19.85 -24.67
C ASP A 359 15.61 19.40 -23.85
N SER A 360 15.44 19.26 -22.54
CA SER A 360 16.49 18.74 -21.65
C SER A 360 16.84 17.29 -21.99
N ARG A 361 18.13 16.95 -21.91
CA ARG A 361 18.64 15.64 -22.30
C ARG A 361 19.57 14.98 -21.27
N PHE A 362 20.19 15.74 -20.39
CA PHE A 362 21.32 15.28 -19.57
C PHE A 362 21.04 15.37 -18.07
N SER A 363 20.32 16.40 -17.65
CA SER A 363 20.06 16.64 -16.23
C SER A 363 19.22 15.55 -15.59
N HIS A 364 19.63 15.09 -14.42
CA HIS A 364 18.92 14.06 -13.68
C HIS A 364 19.25 14.10 -12.18
N THR A 365 18.36 13.51 -11.39
CA THR A 365 18.60 13.22 -9.98
C THR A 365 18.67 11.72 -9.74
N HIS A 366 19.45 11.34 -8.72
CA HIS A 366 19.54 9.99 -8.21
C HIS A 366 19.54 10.05 -6.69
N GLY A 367 18.63 9.31 -6.04
CA GLY A 367 18.50 9.25 -4.59
C GLY A 367 18.60 7.84 -4.07
N THR A 368 19.23 7.66 -2.91
CA THR A 368 19.19 6.43 -2.12
C THR A 368 18.77 6.76 -0.69
N ASN A 369 17.96 5.90 -0.09
CA ASN A 369 17.52 6.08 1.27
C ASN A 369 17.48 4.72 1.98
N ILE A 370 18.08 4.64 3.16
CA ILE A 370 18.02 3.47 4.03
C ILE A 370 17.31 3.91 5.31
N MET A 371 16.21 3.23 5.66
CA MET A 371 15.34 3.61 6.77
C MET A 371 15.17 2.45 7.76
N PRO A 372 16.08 2.27 8.72
CA PRO A 372 15.84 1.41 9.86
C PRO A 372 14.75 2.00 10.76
N THR A 373 13.81 1.16 11.17
CA THR A 373 12.67 1.53 12.00
C THR A 373 12.52 0.54 13.15
N LEU A 374 12.24 1.05 14.35
CA LEU A 374 11.87 0.27 15.53
C LEU A 374 10.54 0.81 16.05
N THR A 375 9.54 -0.06 16.19
CA THR A 375 8.26 0.27 16.83
C THR A 375 8.05 -0.63 18.04
N LEU A 376 7.62 -0.03 19.14
CA LEU A 376 7.30 -0.70 20.40
C LEU A 376 5.89 -0.32 20.82
N GLU A 377 5.05 -1.31 21.12
CA GLU A 377 3.69 -1.09 21.62
C GLU A 377 3.42 -1.94 22.87
N LYS A 378 2.77 -1.33 23.87
CA LYS A 378 2.36 -2.00 25.09
C LYS A 378 1.05 -1.44 25.61
N LYS A 379 0.04 -2.31 25.73
CA LYS A 379 -1.19 -2.03 26.47
C LYS A 379 -0.96 -2.31 27.94
N ASN A 380 -1.57 -1.51 28.81
CA ASN A 380 -1.37 -1.61 30.26
C ASN A 380 0.12 -1.56 30.67
N PHE A 381 0.85 -0.58 30.14
CA PHE A 381 2.31 -0.48 30.21
C PHE A 381 2.86 -0.57 31.66
N LEU A 382 2.58 0.40 32.53
CA LEU A 382 2.97 0.39 33.94
C LEU A 382 1.79 0.10 34.85
N PHE A 383 0.59 0.47 34.42
CA PHE A 383 -0.65 0.26 35.13
C PHE A 383 -1.82 0.11 34.13
N LYS A 384 -2.96 -0.34 34.61
CA LYS A 384 -4.14 -0.61 33.81
C LYS A 384 -4.60 0.64 33.04
N ASN A 385 -4.98 0.46 31.78
CA ASN A 385 -5.46 1.49 30.83
C ASN A 385 -4.40 2.50 30.39
N LEU A 386 -3.11 2.33 30.70
CA LEU A 386 -2.02 3.10 30.10
C LEU A 386 -1.49 2.38 28.86
N GLU A 387 -1.70 2.96 27.71
CA GLU A 387 -1.15 2.49 26.43
C GLU A 387 0.16 3.23 26.15
N PHE A 388 1.20 2.50 25.76
CA PHE A 388 2.51 3.01 25.37
C PHE A 388 2.75 2.65 23.90
N LYS A 389 3.14 3.65 23.11
CA LYS A 389 3.64 3.45 21.74
C LYS A 389 4.89 4.31 21.55
N SER A 390 5.96 3.68 21.11
CA SER A 390 7.21 4.38 20.78
C SER A 390 7.69 3.93 19.41
N GLY A 391 8.17 4.88 18.62
CA GLY A 391 8.75 4.62 17.31
C GLY A 391 10.04 5.41 17.13
N LEU A 392 11.02 4.77 16.54
CA LEU A 392 12.30 5.33 16.16
C LEU A 392 12.56 5.04 14.69
N VAL A 393 12.81 6.09 13.90
CA VAL A 393 13.19 5.98 12.48
C VAL A 393 14.50 6.72 12.28
N THR A 394 15.46 6.10 11.62
CA THR A 394 16.80 6.70 11.39
C THR A 394 17.15 6.68 9.91
N PRO A 395 16.54 7.55 9.07
CA PRO A 395 16.82 7.60 7.65
C PRO A 395 18.25 8.11 7.36
N ILE A 396 18.91 7.43 6.42
CA ILE A 396 20.18 7.82 5.82
C ILE A 396 19.90 8.09 4.34
N ILE A 397 19.89 9.35 3.97
CA ILE A 397 19.51 9.81 2.64
C ILE A 397 20.75 10.30 1.92
N HIS A 398 20.88 9.90 0.67
CA HIS A 398 21.95 10.36 -0.20
C HIS A 398 21.34 10.74 -1.55
N THR A 399 21.48 12.00 -1.94
CA THR A 399 20.90 12.55 -3.17
C THR A 399 21.97 13.18 -4.02
N HIS A 400 21.96 12.85 -5.29
CA HIS A 400 22.81 13.46 -6.32
C HIS A 400 21.93 14.21 -7.30
N LEU A 401 22.29 15.45 -7.58
CA LEU A 401 21.82 16.19 -8.75
C LEU A 401 22.99 16.31 -9.72
N VAL A 402 22.76 15.94 -10.96
CA VAL A 402 23.75 16.01 -12.02
C VAL A 402 23.20 16.82 -13.19
N ASP A 403 23.81 17.97 -13.44
CA ASP A 403 23.56 18.79 -14.61
C ASP A 403 24.88 19.30 -15.14
N THR A 404 25.49 18.49 -16.00
CA THR A 404 26.80 18.77 -16.62
C THR A 404 26.69 19.11 -18.10
N ALA A 405 25.50 19.51 -18.55
CA ALA A 405 25.28 19.88 -19.92
C ALA A 405 26.13 21.08 -20.34
N ARG A 406 26.67 21.04 -21.56
CA ARG A 406 27.41 22.12 -22.18
C ARG A 406 26.62 22.83 -23.28
N THR A 407 25.49 22.24 -23.66
CA THR A 407 24.58 22.75 -24.68
C THR A 407 23.13 22.63 -24.21
N LYS A 408 22.31 23.58 -24.56
CA LYS A 408 20.88 23.63 -24.34
C LYS A 408 20.20 23.51 -25.71
N ARG A 409 19.26 22.61 -25.84
CA ARG A 409 18.51 22.39 -27.06
C ARG A 409 17.11 22.98 -26.93
N GLN A 410 16.76 23.89 -27.77
CA GLN A 410 15.40 24.45 -27.84
C GLN A 410 14.43 23.45 -28.48
N TRP A 411 13.14 23.65 -28.29
CA TRP A 411 12.12 22.77 -28.88
C TRP A 411 12.07 22.85 -30.43
N ASP A 412 12.55 23.93 -31.03
CA ASP A 412 12.69 24.07 -32.48
C ASP A 412 13.95 23.36 -33.05
N GLY A 413 14.73 22.74 -32.16
CA GLY A 413 15.96 22.06 -32.51
C GLY A 413 17.22 22.91 -32.48
N THR A 414 17.12 24.23 -32.24
CA THR A 414 18.28 25.14 -32.09
C THR A 414 19.10 24.73 -30.87
N ILE A 415 20.43 24.70 -31.04
CA ILE A 415 21.38 24.36 -29.98
C ILE A 415 22.16 25.60 -29.62
N THR A 416 22.18 25.94 -28.33
CA THR A 416 22.95 27.04 -27.77
C THR A 416 23.96 26.52 -26.76
N ASN A 417 25.13 27.18 -26.65
CA ASN A 417 26.09 26.86 -25.61
C ASN A 417 25.55 27.34 -24.26
N THR A 418 25.69 26.52 -23.22
CA THR A 418 25.29 26.81 -21.85
C THR A 418 26.18 26.09 -20.86
N MET A 419 26.03 26.37 -19.59
CA MET A 419 26.56 25.58 -18.49
C MET A 419 25.40 25.09 -17.65
N GLY A 420 24.92 23.89 -17.94
CA GLY A 420 23.76 23.28 -17.29
C GLY A 420 22.45 23.45 -18.06
N GLU A 421 21.48 22.56 -17.78
CA GLU A 421 20.10 22.57 -18.32
C GLU A 421 19.07 23.00 -17.28
N THR A 422 19.40 22.93 -15.97
CA THR A 422 18.46 23.23 -14.88
C THR A 422 18.53 24.68 -14.39
N ASP A 423 19.70 25.31 -14.53
CA ASP A 423 19.91 26.70 -14.15
C ASP A 423 20.71 27.42 -15.25
N ASP A 424 20.35 28.66 -15.54
CA ASP A 424 21.03 29.43 -16.58
C ASP A 424 22.45 29.78 -16.14
N ASN A 425 23.41 29.19 -16.84
CA ASN A 425 24.86 29.45 -16.74
C ASN A 425 25.62 28.79 -15.58
N LEU A 426 25.07 27.72 -14.93
CA LEU A 426 25.81 26.98 -13.91
C LEU A 426 25.76 25.48 -14.18
N LEU A 427 26.94 24.85 -14.24
CA LEU A 427 27.04 23.41 -14.08
C LEU A 427 26.65 23.07 -12.64
N ASN A 428 25.61 22.27 -12.48
CA ASN A 428 25.12 21.91 -11.18
C ASN A 428 25.45 20.44 -10.88
N TYR A 429 26.26 20.22 -9.86
CA TYR A 429 26.54 18.91 -9.29
C TYR A 429 26.43 19.03 -7.78
N SER A 430 25.38 18.45 -7.21
CA SER A 430 25.28 18.35 -5.77
C SER A 430 25.33 16.89 -5.33
N ASP A 431 25.98 16.67 -4.20
CA ASP A 431 26.10 15.39 -3.50
C ASP A 431 25.72 15.62 -2.05
N ASP A 432 24.42 15.45 -1.76
CA ASP A 432 23.83 15.76 -0.48
C ASP A 432 23.65 14.50 0.34
N LYS A 433 24.22 14.48 1.53
CA LYS A 433 24.07 13.41 2.53
C LYS A 433 23.33 13.92 3.76
N GLN A 434 22.24 13.24 4.08
CA GLN A 434 21.44 13.56 5.23
C GLN A 434 21.29 12.35 6.13
N PHE A 435 21.54 12.56 7.42
CA PHE A 435 21.26 11.61 8.47
C PHE A 435 20.23 12.20 9.42
N GLU A 436 19.20 11.45 9.74
CA GLU A 436 18.18 11.89 10.69
C GLU A 436 17.93 10.84 11.77
N ILE A 437 17.53 11.32 12.93
CA ILE A 437 16.94 10.55 14.01
C ILE A 437 15.57 11.14 14.29
N ARG A 438 14.51 10.36 14.10
CA ARG A 438 13.14 10.74 14.42
C ARG A 438 12.61 9.78 15.46
N HIS A 439 12.34 10.29 16.65
CA HIS A 439 11.73 9.53 17.73
C HIS A 439 10.36 10.11 18.05
N LYS A 440 9.40 9.23 18.26
CA LYS A 440 8.04 9.57 18.66
C LYS A 440 7.62 8.70 19.82
N LEU A 441 7.12 9.32 20.88
CA LEU A 441 6.56 8.65 22.04
C LEU A 441 5.12 9.10 22.23
N ASN A 442 4.22 8.16 22.39
CA ASN A 442 2.83 8.38 22.74
C ASN A 442 2.48 7.59 23.98
N LEU A 443 1.96 8.27 25.00
CA LEU A 443 1.38 7.69 26.20
C LEU A 443 -0.09 8.08 26.26
N LYS A 444 -0.98 7.11 26.24
CA LYS A 444 -2.43 7.32 26.25
C LYS A 444 -3.05 6.65 27.46
N TYR A 445 -3.63 7.44 28.35
CA TYR A 445 -4.30 6.94 29.55
C TYR A 445 -5.79 7.15 29.49
N LYS A 446 -6.55 6.07 29.65
CA LYS A 446 -8.02 6.07 29.66
C LYS A 446 -8.54 5.98 31.10
N LEU A 447 -9.21 7.01 31.57
CA LEU A 447 -9.84 7.06 32.87
C LEU A 447 -11.35 7.32 32.71
N LYS A 448 -12.16 6.29 32.84
CA LYS A 448 -13.63 6.36 32.61
C LYS A 448 -13.95 6.94 31.22
N GLN A 449 -14.55 8.13 31.17
CA GLN A 449 -14.89 8.85 29.93
C GLN A 449 -13.77 9.79 29.43
N HIS A 450 -12.70 9.97 30.20
CA HIS A 450 -11.60 10.86 29.87
C HIS A 450 -10.44 10.09 29.26
N THR A 451 -9.83 10.69 28.25
CA THR A 451 -8.61 10.19 27.63
C THR A 451 -7.53 11.27 27.74
N PHE A 452 -6.44 10.95 28.40
CA PHE A 452 -5.25 11.79 28.48
C PHE A 452 -4.22 11.26 27.49
N ASN A 453 -3.63 12.16 26.73
CA ASN A 453 -2.66 11.79 25.71
C ASN A 453 -1.41 12.68 25.83
N LEU A 454 -0.26 12.07 26.05
CA LEU A 454 1.03 12.73 26.09
C LEU A 454 1.85 12.29 24.89
N ASN A 455 2.18 13.25 24.03
CA ASN A 455 3.02 13.01 22.86
C ASN A 455 4.34 13.76 23.02
N ASN A 456 5.42 13.08 22.69
CA ASN A 456 6.72 13.68 22.51
C ASN A 456 7.24 13.30 21.13
N GLN A 457 7.72 14.27 20.39
CA GLN A 457 8.39 14.07 19.11
C GLN A 457 9.75 14.77 19.16
N PHE A 458 10.77 14.03 18.81
CA PHE A 458 12.14 14.53 18.70
C PHE A 458 12.66 14.24 17.29
N THR A 459 13.25 15.25 16.67
CA THR A 459 13.91 15.11 15.37
C THR A 459 15.27 15.76 15.44
N TYR A 460 16.28 15.02 15.05
CA TYR A 460 17.63 15.52 14.83
C TYR A 460 18.00 15.26 13.38
N SER A 461 18.52 16.28 12.69
CA SER A 461 18.94 16.18 11.29
C SER A 461 20.36 16.73 11.14
N ARG A 462 21.19 16.02 10.42
CA ARG A 462 22.54 16.42 10.02
C ARG A 462 22.68 16.36 8.52
N TYR A 463 23.06 17.47 7.93
CA TYR A 463 23.33 17.63 6.51
C TYR A 463 24.84 17.73 6.27
N ARG A 464 25.29 17.19 5.14
CA ARG A 464 26.69 17.27 4.71
C ARG A 464 26.76 17.40 3.19
#